data_47385d11cd126aeafe1e08df3e095120
#
_entry.id   47385d11cd126aeafe1e08df3e095120
#
_cell.length_a   1.000
_cell.length_b   1.000
_cell.length_c   1.000
_cell.angle_alpha   90.00
_cell.angle_beta   90.00
_cell.angle_gamma   90.00
#
_symmetry.space_group_name_H-M   'P 1'
#
loop_
_entity.id
_entity.type
_entity.pdbx_description
1 polymer ?
#
loop_
_entity_poly.entity_id
_entity_poly.type
_entity_poly.pdbx_seq_one_letter_code
_entity_poly.pdbx_strand_id
1 'polypeptide(L)'
;MTKKDELLQKLEAITNEVKALKTENKIEEAHAKLTEIKDLKKAIEVEEALEIEEMKEIENKLDSRKDDKKMENKELMELRAKEEKVFANYIRTAIKNDMKAGTNGALIPTTISSRIIEKVEEMCPIYARATKFNVNGDLVFVKEATIPTTAYMDEMAPASATDATFTTVKLEAFIARALTKVSRSLINRSDFDVVSYIVNAVAKSIARFLEKELINGTVSKINGLKAVTPETVSAINADALIDLQMTVPSSLQGGCEWLMNPADVKTVRKLKDSTGAYLFHADPTSAFGYRLLGKDVMMSDQVPAQTIFYGDFSGLYVKLAKDIEVNVLLEKYADEYCVGVLGFVELDADVVESQKIAAIKVEG
;
A
#
# COMPACT_ATOMS: atom_id res chain seq x y z
N MET A 1 33.82 -5.13 3.63
CA MET A 1 33.66 -5.93 4.86
C MET A 1 33.37 -4.94 5.98
N THR A 2 32.30 -5.10 6.69
CA THR A 2 32.04 -4.26 7.86
C THR A 2 32.86 -4.76 9.05
N LYS A 3 33.12 -3.90 10.03
CA LYS A 3 33.85 -4.27 11.24
C LYS A 3 33.18 -5.45 11.98
N LYS A 4 31.86 -5.50 11.89
CA LYS A 4 31.02 -6.61 12.36
C LYS A 4 31.32 -7.92 11.63
N ASP A 5 31.48 -7.90 10.30
CA ASP A 5 31.82 -9.09 9.52
C ASP A 5 33.17 -9.67 9.94
N GLU A 6 34.15 -8.80 10.25
CA GLU A 6 35.47 -9.23 10.74
C GLU A 6 35.39 -9.87 12.14
N LEU A 7 34.57 -9.30 13.03
CA LEU A 7 34.34 -9.86 14.37
C LEU A 7 33.63 -11.21 14.30
N LEU A 8 32.66 -11.37 13.42
CA LEU A 8 31.95 -12.63 13.20
C LEU A 8 32.87 -13.73 12.62
N GLN A 9 33.76 -13.39 11.68
CA GLN A 9 34.76 -14.34 11.19
C GLN A 9 35.74 -14.79 12.28
N LYS A 10 36.19 -13.85 13.13
CA LYS A 10 37.04 -14.19 14.29
C LYS A 10 36.33 -15.09 15.27
N LEU A 11 35.06 -14.82 15.58
CA LEU A 11 34.25 -15.63 16.48
C LEU A 11 34.06 -17.06 15.95
N GLU A 12 33.86 -17.22 14.66
CA GLU A 12 33.72 -18.53 14.02
C GLU A 12 35.05 -19.32 14.05
N ALA A 13 36.17 -18.65 13.78
CA ALA A 13 37.50 -19.27 13.85
C ALA A 13 37.81 -19.78 15.27
N ILE A 14 37.63 -18.93 16.28
CA ILE A 14 37.90 -19.30 17.68
C ILE A 14 36.92 -20.38 18.18
N THR A 15 35.66 -20.37 17.73
CA THR A 15 34.69 -21.41 18.07
C THR A 15 35.12 -22.78 17.51
N ASN A 16 35.70 -22.82 16.31
CA ASN A 16 36.21 -24.05 15.72
C ASN A 16 37.48 -24.53 16.46
N GLU A 17 38.37 -23.61 16.87
CA GLU A 17 39.52 -23.95 17.70
C GLU A 17 39.10 -24.55 19.04
N VAL A 18 38.10 -23.99 19.73
CA VAL A 18 37.58 -24.53 20.99
C VAL A 18 37.03 -25.95 20.82
N LYS A 19 36.34 -26.22 19.69
CA LYS A 19 35.85 -27.57 19.37
C LYS A 19 37.02 -28.56 19.20
N ALA A 20 38.08 -28.14 18.50
CA ALA A 20 39.27 -28.96 18.32
C ALA A 20 40.00 -29.24 19.66
N LEU A 21 40.21 -28.21 20.48
CA LEU A 21 40.82 -28.35 21.82
C LEU A 21 40.02 -29.27 22.75
N LYS A 22 38.69 -29.25 22.64
CA LYS A 22 37.82 -30.16 23.39
C LYS A 22 38.00 -31.61 22.96
N THR A 23 38.23 -31.90 21.68
CA THR A 23 38.52 -33.26 21.20
C THR A 23 39.90 -33.72 21.62
N GLU A 24 40.87 -32.82 21.84
CA GLU A 24 42.25 -33.10 22.29
C GLU A 24 42.35 -33.15 23.84
N ASN A 25 41.24 -33.00 24.57
CA ASN A 25 41.17 -33.03 26.04
C ASN A 25 42.00 -31.94 26.76
N LYS A 26 42.30 -30.81 26.09
CA LYS A 26 43.00 -29.63 26.61
C LYS A 26 42.02 -28.62 27.23
N ILE A 27 41.53 -28.96 28.44
CA ILE A 27 40.41 -28.24 29.07
C ILE A 27 40.78 -26.79 29.46
N GLU A 28 42.01 -26.55 29.97
CA GLU A 28 42.44 -25.22 30.43
C GLU A 28 42.58 -24.22 29.24
N GLU A 29 43.16 -24.66 28.13
CA GLU A 29 43.27 -23.84 26.90
C GLU A 29 41.89 -23.56 26.30
N ALA A 30 41.00 -24.52 26.32
CA ALA A 30 39.63 -24.35 25.89
C ALA A 30 38.85 -23.32 26.73
N HIS A 31 39.13 -23.28 28.07
CA HIS A 31 38.50 -22.33 29.00
C HIS A 31 38.99 -20.90 28.76
N ALA A 32 40.25 -20.66 28.45
CA ALA A 32 40.80 -19.37 28.09
C ALA A 32 40.13 -18.83 26.81
N LYS A 33 39.98 -19.68 25.78
CA LYS A 33 39.32 -19.34 24.53
C LYS A 33 37.82 -19.08 24.66
N LEU A 34 37.14 -19.69 25.61
CA LEU A 34 35.73 -19.40 25.94
C LEU A 34 35.54 -17.99 26.49
N THR A 35 36.55 -17.46 27.21
CA THR A 35 36.49 -16.06 27.67
C THR A 35 36.62 -15.10 26.53
N GLU A 36 37.48 -15.38 25.57
CA GLU A 36 37.70 -14.60 24.33
C GLU A 36 36.41 -14.60 23.46
N ILE A 37 35.71 -15.72 23.38
CA ILE A 37 34.39 -15.82 22.72
C ILE A 37 33.34 -14.91 23.37
N LYS A 38 33.32 -14.82 24.72
CA LYS A 38 32.39 -13.95 25.45
C LYS A 38 32.67 -12.47 25.17
N ASP A 39 33.95 -12.08 25.12
CA ASP A 39 34.32 -10.70 24.84
C ASP A 39 34.04 -10.30 23.39
N LEU A 40 34.29 -11.20 22.43
CA LEU A 40 33.90 -10.99 21.05
C LEU A 40 32.37 -10.88 20.85
N LYS A 41 31.58 -11.68 21.57
CA LYS A 41 30.12 -11.56 21.54
C LYS A 41 29.64 -10.21 22.07
N LYS A 42 30.26 -9.70 23.17
CA LYS A 42 29.94 -8.36 23.66
C LYS A 42 30.32 -7.27 22.65
N ALA A 43 31.48 -7.41 22.00
CA ALA A 43 31.90 -6.45 20.97
C ALA A 43 30.95 -6.43 19.75
N ILE A 44 30.43 -7.57 19.36
CA ILE A 44 29.40 -7.67 18.30
C ILE A 44 28.10 -7.01 18.75
N GLU A 45 27.66 -7.23 19.99
CA GLU A 45 26.46 -6.62 20.56
C GLU A 45 26.55 -5.09 20.62
N VAL A 46 27.73 -4.56 20.94
CA VAL A 46 27.99 -3.10 20.93
C VAL A 46 27.95 -2.54 19.51
N GLU A 47 28.54 -3.24 18.52
CA GLU A 47 28.52 -2.81 17.13
C GLU A 47 27.09 -2.86 16.55
N GLU A 48 26.29 -3.85 16.94
CA GLU A 48 24.86 -3.90 16.62
C GLU A 48 24.05 -2.74 17.21
N ALA A 49 24.34 -2.38 18.46
CA ALA A 49 23.70 -1.25 19.11
C ALA A 49 24.08 0.09 18.44
N LEU A 50 25.31 0.23 18.00
CA LEU A 50 25.78 1.41 17.25
C LEU A 50 25.12 1.52 15.88
N GLU A 51 24.99 0.40 15.15
CA GLU A 51 24.27 0.38 13.85
C GLU A 51 22.81 0.81 14.02
N ILE A 52 22.14 0.41 15.11
CA ILE A 52 20.76 0.82 15.44
C ILE A 52 20.69 2.31 15.79
N GLU A 53 21.67 2.83 16.50
CA GLU A 53 21.73 4.24 16.90
C GLU A 53 22.01 5.15 15.71
N GLU A 54 22.92 4.74 14.82
CA GLU A 54 23.14 5.41 13.52
C GLU A 54 21.89 5.44 12.64
N MET A 55 21.08 4.36 12.63
CA MET A 55 19.81 4.34 11.92
C MET A 55 18.81 5.35 12.48
N LYS A 56 18.69 5.44 13.81
CA LYS A 56 17.83 6.43 14.46
C LYS A 56 18.29 7.87 14.20
N GLU A 57 19.60 8.11 14.16
CA GLU A 57 20.12 9.43 13.79
C GLU A 57 19.82 9.81 12.33
N ILE A 58 19.91 8.84 11.42
CA ILE A 58 19.56 9.02 10.00
C ILE A 58 18.06 9.31 9.86
N GLU A 59 17.22 8.57 10.57
CA GLU A 59 15.77 8.75 10.60
C GLU A 59 15.39 10.14 11.15
N ASN A 60 15.98 10.57 12.25
CA ASN A 60 15.78 11.90 12.81
C ASN A 60 16.25 13.03 11.86
N LYS A 61 17.34 12.81 11.12
CA LYS A 61 17.82 13.75 10.09
C LYS A 61 16.91 13.83 8.87
N LEU A 62 16.26 12.74 8.50
CA LEU A 62 15.26 12.69 7.43
C LEU A 62 13.94 13.39 7.84
N ASP A 63 13.48 13.18 9.08
CA ASP A 63 12.27 13.83 9.58
C ASP A 63 12.44 15.34 9.76
N SER A 64 13.59 15.80 10.26
CA SER A 64 13.89 17.23 10.39
C SER A 64 14.04 17.97 9.05
N ARG A 65 14.24 17.25 7.94
CA ARG A 65 14.44 17.81 6.59
C ARG A 65 13.22 17.73 5.68
N LYS A 66 12.09 17.17 6.15
CA LYS A 66 10.80 17.23 5.43
C LYS A 66 10.34 18.67 5.16
N ASP A 67 10.80 19.63 5.96
CA ASP A 67 10.50 21.06 5.81
C ASP A 67 11.40 21.80 4.81
N ASP A 68 12.58 21.26 4.46
CA ASP A 68 13.51 21.86 3.51
C ASP A 68 13.43 21.18 2.13
N LYS A 69 12.65 21.75 1.23
CA LYS A 69 12.39 21.29 -0.16
C LYS A 69 13.60 21.27 -1.11
N LYS A 70 14.84 21.21 -0.64
CA LYS A 70 16.05 21.16 -1.47
C LYS A 70 17.13 20.22 -0.95
N MET A 71 16.79 18.93 -0.77
CA MET A 71 17.83 17.92 -0.76
C MET A 71 18.20 17.54 -2.21
N GLU A 72 19.46 17.58 -2.56
CA GLU A 72 19.90 16.99 -3.82
C GLU A 72 19.51 15.51 -3.85
N ASN A 73 18.81 15.08 -4.89
CA ASN A 73 18.34 13.71 -5.11
C ASN A 73 19.43 12.64 -4.86
N LYS A 74 20.69 13.03 -4.95
CA LYS A 74 21.84 12.16 -4.75
C LYS A 74 22.06 11.75 -3.29
N GLU A 75 21.97 12.67 -2.34
CA GLU A 75 22.10 12.37 -0.90
C GLU A 75 20.95 11.47 -0.41
N LEU A 76 19.73 11.74 -0.88
CA LEU A 76 18.56 10.91 -0.56
C LEU A 76 18.71 9.49 -1.11
N MET A 77 19.25 9.33 -2.33
CA MET A 77 19.53 8.01 -2.90
C MET A 77 20.62 7.27 -2.13
N GLU A 78 21.66 7.97 -1.67
CA GLU A 78 22.73 7.35 -0.88
C GLU A 78 22.24 6.89 0.51
N LEU A 79 21.37 7.67 1.15
CA LEU A 79 20.74 7.31 2.43
C LEU A 79 19.82 6.08 2.26
N ARG A 80 18.96 6.09 1.25
CA ARG A 80 18.10 4.94 0.90
C ARG A 80 18.90 3.67 0.64
N ALA A 81 20.01 3.78 -0.10
CA ALA A 81 20.89 2.64 -0.37
C ALA A 81 21.59 2.09 0.88
N LYS A 82 21.92 2.95 1.85
CA LYS A 82 22.48 2.51 3.14
C LYS A 82 21.44 1.76 3.97
N GLU A 83 20.22 2.28 4.11
CA GLU A 83 19.13 1.63 4.85
C GLU A 83 18.75 0.28 4.24
N GLU A 84 18.70 0.17 2.92
CA GLU A 84 18.46 -1.10 2.23
C GLU A 84 19.53 -2.14 2.52
N LYS A 85 20.80 -1.73 2.54
CA LYS A 85 21.92 -2.63 2.88
C LYS A 85 21.83 -3.10 4.34
N VAL A 86 21.51 -2.21 5.27
CA VAL A 86 21.36 -2.55 6.69
C VAL A 86 20.20 -3.52 6.88
N PHE A 87 19.06 -3.27 6.25
CA PHE A 87 17.90 -4.17 6.31
C PHE A 87 18.18 -5.54 5.65
N ALA A 88 18.84 -5.56 4.49
CA ALA A 88 19.25 -6.80 3.85
C ALA A 88 20.22 -7.60 4.72
N ASN A 89 21.19 -6.93 5.33
CA ASN A 89 22.14 -7.55 6.26
C ASN A 89 21.43 -8.07 7.51
N TYR A 90 20.47 -7.32 8.07
CA TYR A 90 19.66 -7.78 9.20
C TYR A 90 18.95 -9.09 8.87
N ILE A 91 18.24 -9.17 7.74
CA ILE A 91 17.55 -10.40 7.31
C ILE A 91 18.54 -11.55 7.13
N ARG A 92 19.68 -11.33 6.44
CA ARG A 92 20.69 -12.35 6.20
C ARG A 92 21.39 -12.81 7.47
N THR A 93 21.70 -11.89 8.39
CA THR A 93 22.39 -12.18 9.65
C THR A 93 21.47 -12.88 10.64
N ALA A 94 20.21 -12.44 10.74
CA ALA A 94 19.21 -13.09 11.57
C ALA A 94 18.96 -14.56 11.18
N ILE A 95 19.09 -14.88 9.88
CA ILE A 95 18.98 -16.24 9.35
C ILE A 95 20.22 -17.09 9.68
N LYS A 96 21.43 -16.50 9.59
CA LYS A 96 22.69 -17.23 9.81
C LYS A 96 22.95 -17.60 11.27
N ASN A 97 22.51 -16.76 12.19
CA ASN A 97 22.96 -16.88 13.57
C ASN A 97 22.01 -17.65 14.48
N ASP A 98 20.83 -18.08 14.04
CA ASP A 98 19.81 -18.76 14.87
C ASP A 98 19.62 -18.05 16.25
N MET A 99 19.97 -16.75 16.29
CA MET A 99 19.94 -15.94 17.50
C MET A 99 18.49 -15.68 17.83
N LYS A 100 18.11 -16.00 19.05
CA LYS A 100 16.86 -15.54 19.65
C LYS A 100 16.69 -14.07 19.31
N ALA A 101 15.67 -13.78 18.52
CA ALA A 101 15.26 -12.41 18.29
C ALA A 101 14.98 -11.80 19.66
N GLY A 102 15.92 -10.99 20.13
CA GLY A 102 15.69 -10.20 21.32
C GLY A 102 14.42 -9.41 21.10
N THR A 103 13.68 -9.17 22.13
CA THR A 103 12.33 -8.59 22.27
C THR A 103 12.07 -7.27 21.49
N ASN A 104 13.03 -6.82 20.71
CA ASN A 104 12.92 -5.63 19.85
C ASN A 104 12.70 -6.10 18.43
N GLY A 105 11.43 -6.16 18.02
CA GLY A 105 11.06 -6.30 16.62
C GLY A 105 11.85 -5.28 15.81
N ALA A 106 12.55 -5.71 14.76
CA ALA A 106 13.29 -4.79 13.91
C ALA A 106 12.34 -3.75 13.36
N LEU A 107 12.51 -2.51 13.79
CA LEU A 107 11.80 -1.39 13.20
C LEU A 107 12.28 -1.30 11.75
N ILE A 108 11.34 -1.45 10.82
CA ILE A 108 11.65 -1.31 9.41
C ILE A 108 11.83 0.18 9.12
N PRO A 109 12.88 0.56 8.39
CA PRO A 109 13.10 1.94 8.01
C PRO A 109 11.88 2.52 7.30
N THR A 110 11.52 3.76 7.62
CA THR A 110 10.39 4.49 7.01
C THR A 110 10.49 4.56 5.48
N THR A 111 11.69 4.54 4.94
CA THR A 111 11.95 4.50 3.48
C THR A 111 11.42 3.24 2.80
N ILE A 112 11.44 2.09 3.48
CA ILE A 112 10.88 0.84 2.95
C ILE A 112 9.35 0.90 2.95
N SER A 113 8.74 1.43 4.00
CA SER A 113 7.29 1.67 4.06
C SER A 113 6.84 2.60 2.94
N SER A 114 7.55 3.72 2.73
CA SER A 114 7.25 4.66 1.64
C SER A 114 7.34 4.02 0.26
N ARG A 115 8.36 3.19 0.01
CA ARG A 115 8.49 2.43 -1.25
C ARG A 115 7.36 1.43 -1.47
N ILE A 116 6.87 0.81 -0.41
CA ILE A 116 5.70 -0.09 -0.51
C ILE A 116 4.48 0.73 -0.90
N ILE A 117 4.26 1.90 -0.30
CA ILE A 117 3.13 2.79 -0.64
C ILE A 117 3.23 3.25 -2.09
N GLU A 118 4.40 3.72 -2.56
CA GLU A 118 4.63 4.11 -3.96
C GLU A 118 4.27 2.96 -4.93
N LYS A 119 4.70 1.74 -4.60
CA LYS A 119 4.37 0.55 -5.40
C LYS A 119 2.88 0.18 -5.35
N VAL A 120 2.23 0.37 -4.23
CA VAL A 120 0.78 0.18 -4.10
C VAL A 120 0.02 1.17 -4.99
N GLU A 121 0.45 2.44 -5.03
CA GLU A 121 -0.14 3.47 -5.91
C GLU A 121 0.04 3.14 -7.39
N GLU A 122 1.23 2.65 -7.78
CA GLU A 122 1.46 2.20 -9.16
C GLU A 122 0.57 1.02 -9.57
N MET A 123 0.31 0.10 -8.63
CA MET A 123 -0.44 -1.14 -8.89
C MET A 123 -1.95 -1.01 -8.73
N CYS A 124 -2.42 0.00 -8.01
CA CYS A 124 -3.84 0.24 -7.74
C CYS A 124 -4.26 1.64 -8.21
N PRO A 125 -4.65 1.82 -9.47
CA PRO A 125 -5.01 3.12 -10.03
C PRO A 125 -6.12 3.84 -9.28
N ILE A 126 -7.11 3.11 -8.75
CA ILE A 126 -8.20 3.70 -7.97
C ILE A 126 -7.70 4.32 -6.66
N TYR A 127 -6.75 3.67 -5.99
CA TYR A 127 -6.11 4.22 -4.80
C TYR A 127 -5.32 5.49 -5.10
N ALA A 128 -4.67 5.53 -6.27
CA ALA A 128 -3.93 6.72 -6.72
C ALA A 128 -4.84 7.94 -6.93
N ARG A 129 -6.12 7.75 -7.36
CA ARG A 129 -7.10 8.81 -7.58
C ARG A 129 -7.89 9.21 -6.33
N ALA A 130 -8.01 8.31 -5.37
CA ALA A 130 -8.74 8.56 -4.13
C ALA A 130 -8.10 9.67 -3.28
N THR A 131 -8.91 10.38 -2.51
CA THR A 131 -8.42 11.36 -1.54
C THR A 131 -7.92 10.62 -0.30
N LYS A 132 -6.66 10.82 0.05
CA LYS A 132 -5.96 10.08 1.11
C LYS A 132 -5.83 10.92 2.38
N PHE A 133 -6.11 10.30 3.53
CA PHE A 133 -5.93 10.89 4.85
C PHE A 133 -5.04 9.98 5.70
N ASN A 134 -3.90 10.51 6.16
CA ASN A 134 -3.01 9.81 7.08
C ASN A 134 -3.21 10.36 8.49
N VAL A 135 -4.20 9.80 9.21
CA VAL A 135 -4.60 10.28 10.53
C VAL A 135 -4.90 9.11 11.47
N ASN A 136 -4.30 9.16 12.65
CA ASN A 136 -4.62 8.24 13.73
C ASN A 136 -5.95 8.63 14.39
N GLY A 137 -6.79 7.64 14.71
CA GLY A 137 -8.10 7.86 15.32
C GLY A 137 -9.24 7.97 14.29
N ASP A 138 -10.47 8.10 14.75
CA ASP A 138 -11.65 8.14 13.87
C ASP A 138 -11.75 9.48 13.14
N LEU A 139 -12.07 9.43 11.85
CA LEU A 139 -12.41 10.60 11.05
C LEU A 139 -13.92 10.64 10.81
N VAL A 140 -14.53 11.79 11.09
CA VAL A 140 -15.95 11.99 10.85
C VAL A 140 -16.12 13.14 9.85
N PHE A 141 -16.76 12.84 8.74
CA PHE A 141 -17.13 13.82 7.72
C PHE A 141 -18.63 14.10 7.83
N VAL A 142 -18.97 15.38 7.89
CA VAL A 142 -20.37 15.82 7.84
C VAL A 142 -20.71 16.08 6.39
N LYS A 143 -21.69 15.36 5.88
CA LYS A 143 -22.20 15.51 4.52
C LYS A 143 -23.53 16.24 4.59
N GLU A 144 -23.66 17.31 3.82
CA GLU A 144 -24.93 18.00 3.65
C GLU A 144 -25.80 17.16 2.68
N ALA A 145 -26.92 16.68 3.18
CA ALA A 145 -27.84 15.86 2.38
C ALA A 145 -28.85 16.72 1.61
N THR A 146 -29.19 17.89 2.11
CA THR A 146 -30.14 18.82 1.46
C THR A 146 -29.57 20.23 1.51
N ILE A 147 -29.38 20.82 0.33
CA ILE A 147 -28.92 22.21 0.19
C ILE A 147 -30.15 23.12 0.18
N PRO A 148 -30.21 24.17 1.00
CA PRO A 148 -31.30 25.15 0.96
C PRO A 148 -31.35 25.78 -0.44
N THR A 149 -32.52 25.80 -1.04
CA THR A 149 -32.76 26.45 -2.33
C THR A 149 -33.14 27.93 -2.16
N THR A 150 -32.46 28.77 -2.93
CA THR A 150 -32.80 30.18 -3.02
C THR A 150 -33.93 30.37 -4.02
N ALA A 151 -35.03 30.98 -3.63
CA ALA A 151 -36.15 31.34 -4.47
C ALA A 151 -36.41 32.84 -4.45
N TYR A 152 -36.96 33.37 -5.54
CA TYR A 152 -37.48 34.74 -5.55
C TYR A 152 -38.71 34.83 -4.62
N MET A 153 -38.83 35.92 -3.93
CA MET A 153 -39.90 36.17 -2.99
C MET A 153 -40.62 37.47 -3.36
N ASP A 154 -41.94 37.43 -3.33
CA ASP A 154 -42.72 38.63 -3.50
C ASP A 154 -42.68 39.48 -2.22
N GLU A 155 -42.84 40.77 -2.37
CA GLU A 155 -42.84 41.72 -1.25
C GLU A 155 -43.97 41.34 -0.25
N MET A 156 -43.62 41.21 1.04
CA MET A 156 -44.51 40.76 2.13
C MET A 156 -44.91 39.28 2.16
N ALA A 157 -44.33 38.41 1.29
CA ALA A 157 -44.54 36.98 1.42
C ALA A 157 -43.65 36.36 2.51
N PRO A 158 -44.12 35.38 3.32
CA PRO A 158 -43.28 34.71 4.29
C PRO A 158 -42.24 33.85 3.60
N ALA A 159 -40.96 33.93 4.02
CA ALA A 159 -39.92 33.07 3.52
C ALA A 159 -40.19 31.62 3.93
N SER A 160 -40.18 30.70 3.00
CA SER A 160 -40.19 29.26 3.29
C SER A 160 -38.76 28.82 3.58
N ALA A 161 -38.49 28.41 4.82
CA ALA A 161 -37.19 27.83 5.19
C ALA A 161 -37.14 26.36 4.72
N THR A 162 -36.08 25.99 4.01
CA THR A 162 -35.74 24.59 3.78
C THR A 162 -34.68 24.23 4.80
N ASP A 163 -34.96 23.26 5.67
CA ASP A 163 -34.00 22.82 6.66
C ASP A 163 -32.89 22.04 6.00
N ALA A 164 -31.62 22.41 6.26
CA ALA A 164 -30.48 21.64 5.84
C ALA A 164 -30.39 20.36 6.68
N THR A 165 -30.36 19.21 6.02
CA THR A 165 -30.15 17.93 6.69
C THR A 165 -28.71 17.46 6.52
N PHE A 166 -28.14 16.97 7.61
CA PHE A 166 -26.74 16.49 7.61
C PHE A 166 -26.70 15.00 7.89
N THR A 167 -25.88 14.30 7.15
CA THR A 167 -25.50 12.91 7.40
C THR A 167 -24.02 12.85 7.72
N THR A 168 -23.62 11.90 8.55
CA THR A 168 -22.20 11.72 8.91
C THR A 168 -21.67 10.44 8.30
N VAL A 169 -20.48 10.53 7.71
CA VAL A 169 -19.69 9.39 7.27
C VAL A 169 -18.51 9.26 8.22
N LYS A 170 -18.40 8.11 8.89
CA LYS A 170 -17.33 7.83 9.84
C LYS A 170 -16.35 6.86 9.22
N LEU A 171 -15.07 7.23 9.15
CA LEU A 171 -13.98 6.37 8.77
C LEU A 171 -13.26 5.87 10.03
N GLU A 172 -13.35 4.57 10.26
CA GLU A 172 -12.70 3.87 11.37
C GLU A 172 -11.28 3.39 10.95
N ALA A 173 -10.75 2.37 11.59
CA ALA A 173 -9.48 1.75 11.19
C ALA A 173 -9.62 0.23 11.27
N PHE A 174 -9.58 -0.44 10.13
CA PHE A 174 -9.63 -1.89 10.03
C PHE A 174 -8.25 -2.43 9.67
N ILE A 175 -7.79 -3.41 10.45
CA ILE A 175 -6.46 -3.99 10.28
C ILE A 175 -6.51 -5.05 9.18
N ALA A 176 -5.72 -4.86 8.14
CA ALA A 176 -5.43 -5.87 7.14
C ALA A 176 -3.97 -6.33 7.24
N ARG A 177 -3.72 -7.59 6.88
CA ARG A 177 -2.38 -8.18 6.95
C ARG A 177 -2.04 -8.94 5.67
N ALA A 178 -0.82 -8.77 5.21
CA ALA A 178 -0.23 -9.53 4.12
C ALA A 178 0.92 -10.38 4.64
N LEU A 179 0.89 -11.69 4.41
CA LEU A 179 1.96 -12.60 4.80
C LEU A 179 2.63 -13.17 3.55
N THR A 180 3.93 -12.98 3.44
CA THR A 180 4.76 -13.55 2.37
C THR A 180 5.82 -14.45 2.99
N LYS A 181 6.00 -15.67 2.45
CA LYS A 181 7.07 -16.58 2.87
C LYS A 181 8.22 -16.54 1.85
N VAL A 182 9.44 -16.47 2.33
CA VAL A 182 10.66 -16.50 1.51
C VAL A 182 11.54 -17.64 1.97
N SER A 183 12.00 -18.48 1.07
CA SER A 183 12.89 -19.59 1.39
C SER A 183 14.25 -19.09 1.86
N ARG A 184 14.77 -19.66 2.95
CA ARG A 184 16.14 -19.40 3.44
C ARG A 184 17.21 -19.74 2.39
N SER A 185 16.96 -20.76 1.57
CA SER A 185 17.86 -21.12 0.47
C SER A 185 17.99 -19.99 -0.57
N LEU A 186 16.88 -19.28 -0.85
CA LEU A 186 16.88 -18.15 -1.78
C LEU A 186 17.60 -16.94 -1.19
N ILE A 187 17.36 -16.66 0.11
CA ILE A 187 17.98 -15.53 0.81
C ILE A 187 19.50 -15.70 0.94
N ASN A 188 19.97 -16.93 1.10
CA ASN A 188 21.42 -17.22 1.22
C ASN A 188 22.20 -17.06 -0.10
N ARG A 189 21.52 -16.89 -1.23
CA ARG A 189 22.18 -16.59 -2.51
C ARG A 189 22.66 -15.15 -2.50
N SER A 190 23.93 -14.93 -2.81
CA SER A 190 24.55 -13.60 -2.76
C SER A 190 24.06 -12.65 -3.84
N ASP A 191 23.53 -13.18 -4.94
CA ASP A 191 23.01 -12.45 -6.09
C ASP A 191 21.53 -12.07 -5.98
N PHE A 192 20.84 -12.54 -4.91
CA PHE A 192 19.41 -12.29 -4.74
C PHE A 192 19.13 -11.01 -3.94
N ASP A 193 18.42 -10.07 -4.54
CA ASP A 193 17.93 -8.86 -3.86
C ASP A 193 16.68 -9.17 -3.04
N VAL A 194 16.92 -9.53 -1.78
CA VAL A 194 15.89 -9.90 -0.81
C VAL A 194 14.95 -8.72 -0.51
N VAL A 195 15.50 -7.50 -0.42
CA VAL A 195 14.73 -6.31 -0.04
C VAL A 195 13.71 -5.96 -1.12
N SER A 196 14.17 -5.84 -2.36
CA SER A 196 13.26 -5.54 -3.48
C SER A 196 12.22 -6.64 -3.68
N TYR A 197 12.58 -7.91 -3.47
CA TYR A 197 11.61 -9.01 -3.54
C TYR A 197 10.51 -8.88 -2.46
N ILE A 198 10.90 -8.62 -1.21
CA ILE A 198 9.95 -8.46 -0.10
C ILE A 198 9.05 -7.26 -0.33
N VAL A 199 9.63 -6.09 -0.66
CA VAL A 199 8.89 -4.87 -0.95
C VAL A 199 7.84 -5.12 -2.04
N ASN A 200 8.25 -5.71 -3.17
CA ASN A 200 7.34 -6.00 -4.27
C ASN A 200 6.25 -7.03 -3.90
N ALA A 201 6.59 -8.07 -3.14
CA ALA A 201 5.63 -9.10 -2.74
C ALA A 201 4.58 -8.57 -1.77
N VAL A 202 4.99 -7.78 -0.77
CA VAL A 202 4.08 -7.15 0.19
C VAL A 202 3.23 -6.09 -0.51
N ALA A 203 3.83 -5.21 -1.30
CA ALA A 203 3.12 -4.18 -2.05
C ALA A 203 2.05 -4.78 -2.98
N LYS A 204 2.39 -5.84 -3.73
CA LYS A 204 1.46 -6.54 -4.61
C LYS A 204 0.29 -7.17 -3.85
N SER A 205 0.54 -7.74 -2.67
CA SER A 205 -0.51 -8.31 -1.83
C SER A 205 -1.45 -7.24 -1.29
N ILE A 206 -0.89 -6.13 -0.79
CA ILE A 206 -1.67 -5.00 -0.26
C ILE A 206 -2.43 -4.30 -1.39
N ALA A 207 -1.82 -4.06 -2.54
CA ALA A 207 -2.47 -3.42 -3.68
C ALA A 207 -3.69 -4.20 -4.16
N ARG A 208 -3.58 -5.53 -4.30
CA ARG A 208 -4.71 -6.38 -4.68
C ARG A 208 -5.84 -6.38 -3.63
N PHE A 209 -5.47 -6.36 -2.36
CA PHE A 209 -6.44 -6.27 -1.28
C PHE A 209 -7.15 -4.91 -1.32
N LEU A 210 -6.39 -3.82 -1.42
CA LEU A 210 -6.93 -2.46 -1.52
C LEU A 210 -7.85 -2.30 -2.72
N GLU A 211 -7.42 -2.72 -3.91
CA GLU A 211 -8.23 -2.65 -5.11
C GLU A 211 -9.58 -3.37 -4.94
N LYS A 212 -9.55 -4.56 -4.35
CA LYS A 212 -10.77 -5.32 -4.06
C LYS A 212 -11.67 -4.61 -3.06
N GLU A 213 -11.12 -4.12 -1.94
CA GLU A 213 -11.92 -3.49 -0.88
C GLU A 213 -12.43 -2.11 -1.30
N LEU A 214 -11.64 -1.32 -2.03
CA LEU A 214 -12.08 -0.01 -2.54
C LEU A 214 -13.21 -0.13 -3.57
N ILE A 215 -13.27 -1.23 -4.34
CA ILE A 215 -14.31 -1.44 -5.35
C ILE A 215 -15.51 -2.17 -4.77
N ASN A 216 -15.29 -3.33 -4.13
CA ASN A 216 -16.38 -4.22 -3.71
C ASN A 216 -16.79 -4.03 -2.25
N GLY A 217 -15.90 -3.52 -1.43
CA GLY A 217 -16.12 -3.39 0.00
C GLY A 217 -16.37 -4.71 0.73
N THR A 218 -16.27 -4.69 2.03
CA THR A 218 -16.66 -5.80 2.90
C THR A 218 -17.69 -5.32 3.91
N VAL A 219 -18.79 -6.04 4.04
CA VAL A 219 -19.89 -5.68 4.96
C VAL A 219 -19.36 -5.50 6.39
N SER A 220 -19.78 -4.42 7.04
CA SER A 220 -19.37 -4.03 8.39
C SER A 220 -17.87 -3.68 8.54
N LYS A 221 -17.22 -3.37 7.43
CA LYS A 221 -15.85 -2.88 7.38
C LYS A 221 -15.76 -1.75 6.35
N ILE A 222 -15.04 -1.96 5.28
CA ILE A 222 -14.84 -0.96 4.24
C ILE A 222 -16.02 -0.96 3.28
N ASN A 223 -16.62 0.20 3.02
CA ASN A 223 -17.71 0.32 2.06
C ASN A 223 -17.20 0.47 0.62
N GLY A 224 -16.20 1.31 0.41
CA GLY A 224 -15.65 1.56 -0.92
C GLY A 224 -16.71 2.06 -1.91
N LEU A 225 -16.53 1.76 -3.21
CA LEU A 225 -17.50 2.12 -4.26
C LEU A 225 -18.85 1.41 -4.14
N LYS A 226 -18.96 0.38 -3.32
CA LYS A 226 -20.25 -0.28 -3.03
C LYS A 226 -21.26 0.67 -2.38
N ALA A 227 -20.79 1.75 -1.75
CA ALA A 227 -21.66 2.81 -1.22
C ALA A 227 -22.45 3.55 -2.31
N VAL A 228 -21.97 3.51 -3.56
CA VAL A 228 -22.69 4.09 -4.72
C VAL A 228 -23.78 3.11 -5.16
N THR A 229 -25.03 3.55 -5.11
CA THR A 229 -26.15 2.73 -5.62
C THR A 229 -26.17 2.78 -7.15
N PRO A 230 -25.95 1.65 -7.86
CA PRO A 230 -25.97 1.66 -9.31
C PRO A 230 -27.40 1.79 -9.85
N GLU A 231 -27.58 2.54 -10.94
CA GLU A 231 -28.81 2.54 -11.70
C GLU A 231 -28.90 1.23 -12.52
N THR A 232 -30.08 0.62 -12.52
CA THR A 232 -30.29 -0.66 -13.25
C THR A 232 -30.65 -0.37 -14.70
N VAL A 233 -29.89 -0.95 -15.63
CA VAL A 233 -30.11 -0.83 -17.07
C VAL A 233 -30.32 -2.22 -17.69
N SER A 234 -31.05 -2.29 -18.80
CA SER A 234 -31.31 -3.57 -19.50
C SER A 234 -30.11 -4.11 -20.26
N ALA A 235 -29.23 -3.25 -20.74
CA ALA A 235 -28.00 -3.62 -21.46
C ALA A 235 -27.00 -2.46 -21.49
N ILE A 236 -25.73 -2.78 -21.71
CA ILE A 236 -24.69 -1.79 -21.99
C ILE A 236 -24.84 -1.35 -23.45
N ASN A 237 -25.36 -0.14 -23.67
CA ASN A 237 -25.48 0.50 -24.97
C ASN A 237 -24.93 1.93 -24.90
N ALA A 238 -24.90 2.61 -26.08
CA ALA A 238 -24.36 3.98 -26.15
C ALA A 238 -25.19 4.98 -25.33
N ASP A 239 -26.52 4.83 -25.36
CA ASP A 239 -27.43 5.71 -24.64
C ASP A 239 -27.24 5.61 -23.13
N ALA A 240 -27.18 4.37 -22.57
CA ALA A 240 -26.95 4.17 -21.16
C ALA A 240 -25.59 4.74 -20.68
N LEU A 241 -24.56 4.73 -21.55
CA LEU A 241 -23.26 5.34 -21.24
C LEU A 241 -23.32 6.86 -21.22
N ILE A 242 -24.10 7.46 -22.16
CA ILE A 242 -24.32 8.90 -22.21
C ILE A 242 -25.15 9.32 -21.00
N ASP A 243 -26.21 8.60 -20.66
CA ASP A 243 -27.05 8.88 -19.48
C ASP A 243 -26.22 8.83 -18.20
N LEU A 244 -25.40 7.80 -18.02
CA LEU A 244 -24.48 7.69 -16.88
C LEU A 244 -23.51 8.88 -16.81
N GLN A 245 -22.95 9.31 -17.95
CA GLN A 245 -22.07 10.46 -17.99
C GLN A 245 -22.80 11.74 -17.55
N MET A 246 -24.05 11.92 -17.97
CA MET A 246 -24.84 13.10 -17.67
C MET A 246 -25.44 13.10 -16.24
N THR A 247 -25.42 11.97 -15.54
CA THR A 247 -25.83 11.89 -14.13
C THR A 247 -24.90 12.70 -13.23
N VAL A 248 -23.61 12.79 -13.57
CA VAL A 248 -22.65 13.60 -12.81
C VAL A 248 -22.76 15.07 -13.22
N PRO A 249 -22.92 16.02 -12.26
CA PRO A 249 -23.07 17.44 -12.55
C PRO A 249 -21.94 18.00 -13.43
N SER A 250 -22.29 18.92 -14.33
CA SER A 250 -21.34 19.50 -15.30
C SER A 250 -20.14 20.17 -14.65
N SER A 251 -20.31 20.75 -13.45
CA SER A 251 -19.23 21.36 -12.67
C SER A 251 -18.18 20.36 -12.21
N LEU A 252 -18.52 19.08 -12.10
CA LEU A 252 -17.65 18.00 -11.60
C LEU A 252 -17.06 17.14 -12.74
N GLN A 253 -17.50 17.35 -13.97
CA GLN A 253 -17.08 16.58 -15.14
C GLN A 253 -15.57 16.69 -15.47
N GLY A 254 -14.86 17.69 -14.94
CA GLY A 254 -13.44 17.94 -15.28
C GLY A 254 -12.53 16.75 -14.99
N GLY A 255 -12.61 16.18 -13.79
CA GLY A 255 -11.78 15.07 -13.30
C GLY A 255 -12.36 13.68 -13.48
N CYS A 256 -13.51 13.53 -14.17
CA CYS A 256 -14.17 12.24 -14.30
C CYS A 256 -13.42 11.27 -15.21
N GLU A 257 -13.40 10.01 -14.80
CA GLU A 257 -12.86 8.86 -15.53
C GLU A 257 -13.88 7.70 -15.48
N TRP A 258 -13.74 6.76 -16.40
CA TRP A 258 -14.52 5.52 -16.41
C TRP A 258 -13.77 4.43 -15.65
N LEU A 259 -14.49 3.59 -14.89
CA LEU A 259 -13.95 2.39 -14.27
C LEU A 259 -14.86 1.20 -14.58
N MET A 260 -14.31 0.18 -15.23
CA MET A 260 -15.07 -1.00 -15.64
C MET A 260 -14.21 -2.26 -15.74
N ASN A 261 -14.90 -3.40 -15.79
CA ASN A 261 -14.25 -4.69 -15.98
C ASN A 261 -13.74 -4.82 -17.43
N PRO A 262 -12.60 -5.49 -17.69
CA PRO A 262 -12.11 -5.76 -19.03
C PRO A 262 -13.15 -6.43 -19.97
N ALA A 263 -14.05 -7.27 -19.42
CA ALA A 263 -15.14 -7.86 -20.17
C ALA A 263 -16.14 -6.82 -20.67
N ASP A 264 -16.44 -5.81 -19.84
CA ASP A 264 -17.36 -4.73 -20.20
C ASP A 264 -16.70 -3.76 -21.18
N VAL A 265 -15.41 -3.46 -21.03
CA VAL A 265 -14.63 -2.72 -22.04
C VAL A 265 -14.72 -3.40 -23.41
N LYS A 266 -14.57 -4.74 -23.45
CA LYS A 266 -14.73 -5.51 -24.68
C LYS A 266 -16.13 -5.33 -25.28
N THR A 267 -17.17 -5.32 -24.46
CA THR A 267 -18.57 -5.12 -24.89
C THR A 267 -18.76 -3.72 -25.44
N VAL A 268 -18.33 -2.69 -24.71
CA VAL A 268 -18.39 -1.28 -25.14
C VAL A 268 -17.67 -1.05 -26.47
N ARG A 269 -16.46 -1.62 -26.62
CA ARG A 269 -15.69 -1.49 -27.87
C ARG A 269 -16.32 -2.18 -29.07
N LYS A 270 -17.21 -3.13 -28.85
CA LYS A 270 -17.95 -3.81 -29.90
C LYS A 270 -19.24 -3.10 -30.32
N LEU A 271 -19.62 -2.02 -29.62
CA LEU A 271 -20.76 -1.22 -30.00
C LEU A 271 -20.54 -0.60 -31.40
N LYS A 272 -21.53 -0.74 -32.23
CA LYS A 272 -21.52 -0.27 -33.63
C LYS A 272 -22.66 0.71 -33.86
N ASP A 273 -22.43 1.62 -34.76
CA ASP A 273 -23.47 2.49 -35.29
C ASP A 273 -24.37 1.75 -36.29
N SER A 274 -25.38 2.47 -36.86
CA SER A 274 -26.27 1.95 -37.87
C SER A 274 -25.58 1.58 -39.19
N THR A 275 -24.35 2.07 -39.42
CA THR A 275 -23.53 1.77 -40.61
C THR A 275 -22.61 0.58 -40.42
N GLY A 276 -22.53 0.03 -39.19
CA GLY A 276 -21.66 -1.08 -38.80
C GLY A 276 -20.25 -0.68 -38.38
N ALA A 277 -19.96 0.63 -38.33
CA ALA A 277 -18.68 1.13 -37.81
C ALA A 277 -18.64 1.06 -36.27
N TYR A 278 -17.47 0.79 -35.72
CA TYR A 278 -17.28 0.79 -34.26
C TYR A 278 -17.37 2.22 -33.70
N LEU A 279 -18.16 2.42 -32.64
CA LEU A 279 -18.33 3.72 -31.98
C LEU A 279 -17.10 4.17 -31.22
N PHE A 280 -16.37 3.23 -30.62
CA PHE A 280 -15.27 3.53 -29.74
C PHE A 280 -13.94 2.92 -30.21
N HIS A 281 -12.91 3.73 -30.24
CA HIS A 281 -11.58 3.37 -30.72
C HIS A 281 -10.54 3.46 -29.61
N ALA A 282 -9.43 2.71 -29.74
CA ALA A 282 -8.27 2.88 -28.88
C ALA A 282 -7.62 4.25 -29.16
N ASP A 283 -7.28 4.97 -28.09
CA ASP A 283 -6.58 6.25 -28.18
C ASP A 283 -5.17 6.09 -27.58
N PRO A 284 -4.11 6.16 -28.38
CA PRO A 284 -2.74 6.01 -27.89
C PRO A 284 -2.28 7.17 -27.00
N THR A 285 -3.03 8.28 -26.94
CA THR A 285 -2.72 9.43 -26.08
C THR A 285 -3.31 9.29 -24.67
N SER A 286 -4.21 8.33 -24.44
CA SER A 286 -4.79 8.05 -23.15
C SER A 286 -3.80 7.32 -22.23
N ALA A 287 -3.80 7.63 -20.93
CA ALA A 287 -2.98 6.98 -19.92
C ALA A 287 -3.24 5.46 -19.83
N PHE A 288 -4.44 5.02 -20.14
CA PHE A 288 -4.87 3.60 -20.13
C PHE A 288 -5.07 3.00 -21.53
N GLY A 289 -4.72 3.75 -22.59
CA GLY A 289 -4.85 3.31 -23.97
C GLY A 289 -6.28 3.32 -24.52
N TYR A 290 -7.27 3.76 -23.73
CA TYR A 290 -8.68 3.82 -24.13
C TYR A 290 -9.34 5.11 -23.66
N ARG A 291 -10.10 5.74 -24.55
CA ARG A 291 -10.99 6.87 -24.26
C ARG A 291 -12.42 6.54 -24.64
N LEU A 292 -13.33 6.88 -23.75
CA LEU A 292 -14.77 6.71 -23.96
C LEU A 292 -15.45 8.06 -23.70
N LEU A 293 -16.18 8.57 -24.72
CA LEU A 293 -16.84 9.88 -24.63
C LEU A 293 -15.93 11.01 -24.13
N GLY A 294 -14.66 11.02 -24.60
CA GLY A 294 -13.68 12.04 -24.25
C GLY A 294 -13.00 11.89 -22.90
N LYS A 295 -13.28 10.81 -22.15
CA LYS A 295 -12.71 10.52 -20.83
C LYS A 295 -11.91 9.22 -20.84
N ASP A 296 -10.90 9.14 -19.97
CA ASP A 296 -10.04 7.98 -19.84
C ASP A 296 -10.77 6.80 -19.20
N VAL A 297 -10.41 5.58 -19.60
CA VAL A 297 -11.02 4.35 -19.10
C VAL A 297 -10.01 3.55 -18.30
N MET A 298 -10.23 3.46 -16.99
CA MET A 298 -9.52 2.55 -16.12
C MET A 298 -10.13 1.15 -16.17
N MET A 299 -9.30 0.12 -16.22
CA MET A 299 -9.74 -1.27 -16.22
C MET A 299 -9.28 -1.94 -14.92
N SER A 300 -10.20 -2.66 -14.27
CA SER A 300 -9.88 -3.48 -13.11
C SER A 300 -10.66 -4.80 -13.16
N ASP A 301 -9.94 -5.89 -12.92
CA ASP A 301 -10.55 -7.22 -12.80
C ASP A 301 -11.41 -7.37 -11.52
N GLN A 302 -11.28 -6.45 -10.56
CA GLN A 302 -12.06 -6.46 -9.32
C GLN A 302 -13.45 -5.85 -9.49
N VAL A 303 -13.69 -5.08 -10.54
CA VAL A 303 -15.01 -4.54 -10.85
C VAL A 303 -15.94 -5.71 -11.21
N PRO A 304 -17.12 -5.84 -10.57
CA PRO A 304 -18.09 -6.85 -10.94
C PRO A 304 -18.46 -6.70 -12.42
N ALA A 305 -18.52 -7.82 -13.14
CA ALA A 305 -18.96 -7.80 -14.53
C ALA A 305 -20.34 -7.16 -14.65
N GLN A 306 -20.59 -6.47 -15.77
CA GLN A 306 -21.84 -5.75 -16.03
C GLN A 306 -22.10 -4.57 -15.07
N THR A 307 -21.04 -4.06 -14.44
CA THR A 307 -21.11 -2.86 -13.60
C THR A 307 -20.09 -1.85 -14.09
N ILE A 308 -20.55 -0.63 -14.38
CA ILE A 308 -19.69 0.46 -14.87
C ILE A 308 -19.82 1.64 -13.90
N PHE A 309 -18.69 2.16 -13.46
CA PHE A 309 -18.61 3.39 -12.69
C PHE A 309 -18.09 4.52 -13.56
N TYR A 310 -18.64 5.71 -13.35
CA TYR A 310 -18.19 6.95 -13.97
C TYR A 310 -18.15 8.04 -12.91
N GLY A 311 -17.08 8.80 -12.89
CA GLY A 311 -16.97 9.94 -11.99
C GLY A 311 -15.55 10.34 -11.64
N ASP A 312 -15.46 11.34 -10.77
CA ASP A 312 -14.22 11.77 -10.15
C ASP A 312 -14.00 10.98 -8.86
N PHE A 313 -13.07 10.03 -8.93
CA PHE A 313 -12.75 9.14 -7.81
C PHE A 313 -12.07 9.85 -6.63
N SER A 314 -11.79 11.17 -6.72
CA SER A 314 -11.41 11.96 -5.55
C SER A 314 -12.52 12.04 -4.50
N GLY A 315 -13.77 11.73 -4.86
CA GLY A 315 -14.90 11.61 -3.94
C GLY A 315 -14.87 10.36 -3.05
N LEU A 316 -14.00 9.38 -3.39
CA LEU A 316 -13.69 8.23 -2.55
C LEU A 316 -12.59 8.63 -1.55
N TYR A 317 -12.91 8.63 -0.27
CA TYR A 317 -11.98 8.99 0.79
C TYR A 317 -11.38 7.72 1.39
N VAL A 318 -10.06 7.66 1.41
CA VAL A 318 -9.30 6.56 1.96
C VAL A 318 -8.48 7.05 3.15
N LYS A 319 -8.72 6.46 4.30
CA LYS A 319 -7.97 6.74 5.51
C LYS A 319 -6.94 5.64 5.72
N LEU A 320 -5.68 6.05 5.90
CA LEU A 320 -4.61 5.21 6.43
C LEU A 320 -4.32 5.66 7.86
N ALA A 321 -4.54 4.80 8.84
CA ALA A 321 -4.33 5.16 10.25
C ALA A 321 -2.84 5.21 10.59
N LYS A 322 -2.04 4.35 9.97
CA LYS A 322 -0.57 4.27 10.11
C LYS A 322 0.07 3.89 8.79
N ASP A 323 1.34 4.22 8.68
CA ASP A 323 2.20 3.67 7.63
C ASP A 323 2.21 2.14 7.67
N ILE A 324 2.52 1.53 6.54
CA ILE A 324 2.58 0.07 6.43
C ILE A 324 3.69 -0.46 7.35
N GLU A 325 3.30 -1.20 8.37
CA GLU A 325 4.23 -1.90 9.25
C GLU A 325 4.60 -3.25 8.64
N VAL A 326 5.89 -3.54 8.59
CA VAL A 326 6.38 -4.85 8.09
C VAL A 326 7.17 -5.54 9.20
N ASN A 327 6.81 -6.75 9.55
CA ASN A 327 7.46 -7.57 10.57
C ASN A 327 8.08 -8.82 9.96
N VAL A 328 9.32 -9.12 10.34
CA VAL A 328 10.02 -10.32 9.88
C VAL A 328 9.87 -11.43 10.91
N LEU A 329 9.28 -12.56 10.50
CA LEU A 329 9.01 -13.73 11.34
C LEU A 329 10.05 -14.82 11.06
N LEU A 330 11.07 -14.91 11.89
CA LEU A 330 12.20 -15.84 11.72
C LEU A 330 11.90 -17.24 12.28
N GLU A 331 11.22 -17.29 13.44
CA GLU A 331 11.01 -18.54 14.19
C GLU A 331 9.76 -19.30 13.72
N LYS A 332 8.68 -18.58 13.37
CA LYS A 332 7.37 -19.18 13.08
C LYS A 332 7.37 -20.22 11.96
N TYR A 333 8.29 -20.09 11.02
CA TYR A 333 8.39 -20.96 9.83
C TYR A 333 9.78 -21.62 9.73
N ALA A 334 10.43 -21.82 10.87
CA ALA A 334 11.76 -22.44 10.94
C ALA A 334 11.70 -23.91 10.47
N ASP A 335 10.62 -24.62 10.78
CA ASP A 335 10.33 -25.99 10.37
C ASP A 335 10.16 -26.13 8.85
N GLU A 336 9.64 -25.09 8.19
CA GLU A 336 9.49 -25.04 6.72
C GLU A 336 10.75 -24.54 6.00
N TYR A 337 11.83 -24.24 6.70
CA TYR A 337 13.05 -23.60 6.18
C TYR A 337 12.79 -22.28 5.44
N CYS A 338 11.81 -21.51 5.95
CA CYS A 338 11.34 -20.24 5.40
C CYS A 338 11.46 -19.10 6.42
N VAL A 339 11.43 -17.88 5.91
CA VAL A 339 11.23 -16.65 6.68
C VAL A 339 9.90 -16.06 6.29
N GLY A 340 9.05 -15.74 7.26
CA GLY A 340 7.81 -15.01 7.03
C GLY A 340 8.04 -13.51 7.06
N VAL A 341 7.46 -12.79 6.12
CA VAL A 341 7.37 -11.33 6.16
C VAL A 341 5.90 -10.95 6.23
N LEU A 342 5.55 -10.26 7.28
CA LEU A 342 4.18 -9.89 7.62
C LEU A 342 4.03 -8.37 7.51
N GLY A 343 3.26 -7.91 6.53
CA GLY A 343 2.87 -6.51 6.39
C GLY A 343 1.52 -6.26 7.05
N PHE A 344 1.40 -5.19 7.82
CA PHE A 344 0.15 -4.69 8.38
C PHE A 344 -0.21 -3.35 7.75
N VAL A 345 -1.48 -3.15 7.50
CA VAL A 345 -2.05 -1.86 7.10
C VAL A 345 -3.35 -1.65 7.85
N GLU A 346 -3.53 -0.46 8.40
CA GLU A 346 -4.77 -0.04 9.03
C GLU A 346 -5.45 0.99 8.13
N LEU A 347 -6.61 0.64 7.61
CA LEU A 347 -7.30 1.47 6.63
C LEU A 347 -8.82 1.39 6.77
N ASP A 348 -9.48 2.43 6.25
CA ASP A 348 -10.91 2.47 5.95
C ASP A 348 -11.15 3.32 4.70
N ALA A 349 -12.26 3.10 4.02
CA ALA A 349 -12.63 3.86 2.85
C ALA A 349 -14.15 3.90 2.66
N ASP A 350 -14.64 5.10 2.31
CA ASP A 350 -16.04 5.31 1.97
C ASP A 350 -16.20 6.45 0.95
N VAL A 351 -17.31 6.46 0.23
CA VAL A 351 -17.65 7.55 -0.68
C VAL A 351 -18.31 8.68 0.09
N VAL A 352 -17.53 9.73 0.36
CA VAL A 352 -18.04 10.91 1.07
C VAL A 352 -18.79 11.83 0.11
N GLU A 353 -18.24 12.08 -1.08
CA GLU A 353 -18.86 12.94 -2.09
C GLU A 353 -19.58 12.10 -3.15
N SER A 354 -20.74 11.54 -2.79
CA SER A 354 -21.51 10.63 -3.66
C SER A 354 -21.99 11.28 -4.97
N GLN A 355 -22.08 12.61 -5.05
CA GLN A 355 -22.43 13.33 -6.27
C GLN A 355 -21.34 13.29 -7.35
N LYS A 356 -20.10 12.95 -6.97
CA LYS A 356 -18.99 12.85 -7.91
C LYS A 356 -18.93 11.52 -8.66
N ILE A 357 -19.60 10.48 -8.16
CA ILE A 357 -19.46 9.12 -8.67
C ILE A 357 -20.85 8.55 -8.94
N ALA A 358 -21.08 8.11 -10.16
CA ALA A 358 -22.28 7.41 -10.56
C ALA A 358 -21.95 5.99 -11.06
N ALA A 359 -22.92 5.09 -11.04
CA ALA A 359 -22.74 3.72 -11.47
C ALA A 359 -23.99 3.21 -12.20
N ILE A 360 -23.80 2.32 -13.18
CA ILE A 360 -24.86 1.51 -13.77
C ILE A 360 -24.55 0.04 -13.56
N LYS A 361 -25.61 -0.76 -13.49
CA LYS A 361 -25.52 -2.21 -13.44
C LYS A 361 -26.56 -2.81 -14.40
N VAL A 362 -26.15 -3.77 -15.20
CA VAL A 362 -27.07 -4.52 -16.07
C VAL A 362 -27.90 -5.47 -15.23
N GLU A 363 -29.20 -5.48 -15.46
CA GLU A 363 -30.10 -6.44 -14.86
C GLU A 363 -29.77 -7.84 -15.37
N GLY A 364 -29.41 -8.75 -14.47
CA GLY A 364 -29.01 -10.11 -14.78
C GLY A 364 -30.18 -11.09 -14.82
#